data_d416135655bb675c6105debda07cbbae
#
_entry.id   d416135655bb675c6105debda07cbbae
#
_cell.length_a   1.000
_cell.length_b   1.000
_cell.length_c   1.000
_cell.angle_alpha   90.00
_cell.angle_beta   90.00
_cell.angle_gamma   90.00
#
_symmetry.space_group_name_H-M   'P 1'
#
loop_
_entity.id
_entity.type
_entity.pdbx_description
1 polymer ?
#
loop_
_entity_poly.entity_id
_entity_poly.type
_entity_poly.pdbx_seq_one_letter_code
_entity_poly.pdbx_strand_id
1 'polypeptide(L)' 'MLNAEVAARRDEVISRGVGMMTQIYADRALNAEVWDIEGNRYIDFAAGIAVVNTGHCHPKVMAAVANQMTRFTHTCHQVM' A
#
# COMPACT_ATOMS: atom_id res chain seq x y z
N MET A 1 -3.15 7.01 -15.80
CA MET A 1 -4.42 7.30 -15.13
C MET A 1 -4.21 8.43 -14.13
N LEU A 2 -5.14 9.36 -14.03
CA LEU A 2 -5.06 10.48 -13.10
C LEU A 2 -5.63 10.12 -11.73
N ASN A 3 -5.13 10.76 -10.67
CA ASN A 3 -5.70 10.63 -9.33
C ASN A 3 -7.21 10.94 -9.32
N ALA A 4 -7.64 11.97 -10.05
CA ALA A 4 -9.06 12.32 -10.14
C ALA A 4 -9.92 11.23 -10.78
N GLU A 5 -9.40 10.49 -11.74
CA GLU A 5 -10.12 9.37 -12.36
C GLU A 5 -10.30 8.20 -11.39
N VAL A 6 -9.26 7.90 -10.62
CA VAL A 6 -9.33 6.87 -9.56
C VAL A 6 -10.28 7.28 -8.45
N ALA A 7 -10.25 8.56 -8.04
CA ALA A 7 -11.18 9.10 -7.04
C ALA A 7 -12.64 8.94 -7.49
N ALA A 8 -12.95 9.26 -8.75
CA ALA A 8 -14.31 9.11 -9.29
C ALA A 8 -14.77 7.65 -9.27
N ARG A 9 -13.91 6.72 -9.71
CA ARG A 9 -14.20 5.28 -9.66
C ARG A 9 -14.40 4.77 -8.24
N ARG A 10 -13.57 5.24 -7.32
CA ARG A 10 -13.69 4.89 -5.90
C ARG A 10 -15.04 5.30 -5.33
N ASP A 11 -15.51 6.51 -5.64
CA ASP A 11 -16.79 7.02 -5.15
C ASP A 11 -17.98 6.18 -5.63
N GLU A 12 -17.85 5.53 -6.77
CA GLU A 12 -18.88 4.64 -7.31
C GLU A 12 -18.93 3.27 -6.62
N VAL A 13 -17.78 2.75 -6.17
CA VAL A 13 -17.66 1.33 -5.77
C VAL A 13 -17.32 1.12 -4.30
N ILE A 14 -16.78 2.12 -3.62
CA ILE A 14 -16.40 2.02 -2.21
C ILE A 14 -17.46 2.64 -1.32
N SER A 15 -17.78 1.98 -0.23
CA SER A 15 -18.72 2.46 0.77
C SER A 15 -18.31 3.85 1.31
N ARG A 16 -19.29 4.74 1.51
CA ARG A 16 -19.07 6.09 2.06
C ARG A 16 -18.49 6.10 3.48
N GLY A 17 -18.66 5.01 4.22
CA GLY A 17 -18.07 4.86 5.55
C GLY A 17 -16.56 4.69 5.54
N VAL A 18 -15.97 4.38 4.38
CA VAL A 18 -14.51 4.24 4.21
C VAL A 18 -13.94 5.56 3.69
N GLY A 19 -13.50 6.41 4.61
CA GLY A 19 -12.93 7.71 4.25
C GLY A 19 -11.49 7.63 3.76
N MET A 20 -11.03 8.72 3.14
CA MET A 20 -9.63 8.95 2.79
C MET A 20 -9.20 10.34 3.24
N MET A 21 -7.97 10.47 3.71
CA MET A 21 -7.40 11.76 4.07
C MET A 21 -6.98 12.58 2.86
N THR A 22 -6.68 11.91 1.75
CA THR A 22 -6.24 12.55 0.50
C THR A 22 -6.90 11.88 -0.70
N GLN A 23 -6.83 12.53 -1.85
CA GLN A 23 -7.19 11.92 -3.14
C GLN A 23 -5.95 11.61 -3.98
N ILE A 24 -4.90 11.15 -3.32
CA ILE A 24 -3.64 10.72 -3.92
C ILE A 24 -3.59 9.20 -3.84
N TYR A 25 -3.29 8.56 -4.95
CA TYR A 25 -3.26 7.09 -5.05
C TYR A 25 -1.85 6.63 -5.36
N ALA A 26 -1.31 5.81 -4.46
CA ALA A 26 0.06 5.31 -4.59
C ALA A 26 0.17 4.30 -5.73
N ASP A 27 1.25 4.42 -6.50
CA ASP A 27 1.65 3.45 -7.52
C ASP A 27 2.76 2.54 -6.99
N ARG A 28 3.81 3.13 -6.43
CA ARG A 28 4.97 2.41 -5.91
C ARG A 28 5.62 3.15 -4.74
N ALA A 29 6.41 2.42 -3.98
CA ALA A 29 7.14 2.99 -2.85
C ALA A 29 8.47 2.26 -2.66
N LEU A 30 9.45 2.97 -2.12
CA LEU A 30 10.77 2.42 -1.80
C LEU A 30 11.39 3.23 -0.65
N ASN A 31 11.87 2.55 0.38
CA ASN A 31 12.42 3.19 1.58
C ASN A 31 11.43 4.20 2.18
N ALA A 32 11.77 5.48 2.22
CA ALA A 32 10.95 6.56 2.77
C ALA A 32 10.18 7.35 1.70
N GLU A 33 10.09 6.85 0.49
CA GLU A 33 9.51 7.57 -0.64
C GLU A 33 8.33 6.81 -1.24
N VAL A 34 7.30 7.58 -1.65
CA VAL A 34 6.13 7.07 -2.35
C VAL A 34 5.93 7.88 -3.62
N TRP A 35 5.56 7.20 -4.70
CA TRP A 35 5.15 7.86 -5.96
C TRP A 35 3.69 7.55 -6.22
N ASP A 36 2.94 8.57 -6.58
CA ASP A 36 1.56 8.38 -6.97
C ASP A 36 1.44 7.92 -8.43
N ILE A 37 0.21 7.64 -8.84
CA ILE A 37 -0.09 7.16 -10.20
C ILE A 37 0.19 8.21 -11.28
N GLU A 38 0.39 9.48 -10.92
CA GLU A 38 0.77 10.57 -11.83
C GLU A 38 2.29 10.81 -11.84
N GLY A 39 3.05 10.02 -11.06
CA GLY A 39 4.51 10.14 -10.99
C GLY A 39 5.03 11.19 -10.01
N ASN A 40 4.16 11.82 -9.23
CA ASN A 40 4.60 12.76 -8.20
C ASN A 40 5.24 11.99 -7.03
N ARG A 41 6.34 12.53 -6.52
CA ARG A 41 7.12 11.93 -5.44
C ARG A 41 6.80 12.60 -4.11
N TYR A 42 6.66 11.79 -3.08
CA TYR A 42 6.38 12.24 -1.72
C TYR A 42 7.36 11.59 -0.74
N ILE A 43 7.72 12.31 0.32
CA ILE A 43 8.39 11.72 1.47
C ILE A 43 7.31 11.18 2.40
N ASP A 44 7.39 9.89 2.72
CA ASP A 44 6.36 9.19 3.50
C ASP A 44 6.66 9.27 5.00
N PHE A 45 6.09 10.26 5.66
CA PHE A 45 6.14 10.37 7.12
C PHE A 45 5.04 9.55 7.83
N ALA A 46 4.00 9.15 7.11
CA ALA A 46 2.93 8.33 7.67
C ALA A 46 3.35 6.87 7.85
N ALA A 47 4.18 6.36 6.93
CA ALA A 47 4.70 4.99 6.98
C ALA A 47 3.63 3.92 7.15
N GLY A 48 2.45 4.09 6.50
CA GLY A 48 1.31 3.18 6.69
C GLY A 48 0.72 3.24 8.09
N ILE A 49 0.77 4.42 8.71
CA ILE A 49 0.45 4.67 10.13
C ILE A 49 1.38 3.84 11.01
N ALA A 50 2.68 4.11 10.87
CA ALA A 50 3.79 3.48 11.60
C ALA A 50 3.91 1.96 11.39
N VAL A 51 3.58 1.47 10.22
CA VAL A 51 3.63 0.03 9.88
C VAL A 51 4.95 -0.36 9.23
N VAL A 52 5.45 0.43 8.29
CA VAL A 52 6.65 0.09 7.51
C VAL A 52 7.93 0.58 8.19
N ASN A 53 8.24 0.01 9.35
CA ASN A 53 9.38 0.42 10.18
C ASN A 53 10.74 0.24 9.51
N THR A 54 10.86 -0.69 8.56
CA THR A 54 12.08 -0.96 7.79
C THR A 54 12.12 -0.21 6.47
N GLY A 55 11.15 0.66 6.22
CA GLY A 55 10.92 1.30 4.94
C GLY A 55 10.13 0.41 3.97
N HIS A 56 9.67 1.01 2.89
CA HIS A 56 8.94 0.29 1.85
C HIS A 56 9.87 -0.66 1.08
N CYS A 57 9.38 -1.85 0.77
CA CYS A 57 10.04 -2.84 -0.08
C CYS A 57 11.47 -3.19 0.38
N HIS A 58 11.67 -3.34 1.69
CA HIS A 58 12.97 -3.79 2.20
C HIS A 58 13.32 -5.15 1.57
N PRO A 59 14.54 -5.31 0.99
CA PRO A 59 14.87 -6.51 0.21
C PRO A 59 14.70 -7.82 0.97
N LYS A 60 15.09 -7.87 2.24
CA LYS A 60 14.95 -9.08 3.08
C LYS A 60 13.49 -9.42 3.35
N VAL A 61 12.64 -8.40 3.56
CA VAL A 61 11.19 -8.59 3.77
C VAL A 61 10.55 -9.08 2.48
N MET A 62 10.86 -8.46 1.35
CA MET A 62 10.34 -8.87 0.05
C MET A 62 10.71 -10.31 -0.29
N ALA A 63 11.96 -10.71 -0.04
CA ALA A 63 12.42 -12.09 -0.27
C ALA A 63 11.66 -13.09 0.63
N ALA A 64 11.46 -12.77 1.90
CA ALA A 64 10.70 -13.61 2.83
C ALA A 64 9.24 -13.76 2.40
N VAL A 65 8.59 -12.66 1.98
CA VAL A 65 7.21 -12.67 1.46
C VAL A 65 7.11 -13.53 0.20
N ALA A 66 7.99 -13.33 -0.77
CA ALA A 66 8.01 -14.10 -2.01
C ALA A 66 8.16 -15.61 -1.74
N ASN A 67 9.05 -15.99 -0.83
CA ASN A 67 9.23 -17.38 -0.43
C ASN A 67 7.97 -17.94 0.26
N GLN A 68 7.39 -17.19 1.20
CA GLN A 68 6.21 -17.63 1.94
C GLN A 68 4.99 -17.82 1.02
N MET A 69 4.80 -16.94 0.03
CA MET A 69 3.69 -17.03 -0.93
C MET A 69 3.70 -18.32 -1.74
N THR A 70 4.83 -18.98 -1.89
CA THR A 70 4.89 -20.29 -2.57
C THR A 70 4.42 -21.45 -1.69
N ARG A 71 4.19 -21.22 -0.42
CA ARG A 71 3.81 -22.22 0.57
C ARG A 71 2.37 -22.08 1.04
N PHE A 72 2.02 -20.95 1.65
CA PHE A 72 0.64 -20.58 1.99
C PHE A 72 0.55 -19.09 2.36
N THR A 73 -0.68 -18.56 2.31
CA THR A 73 -0.94 -17.15 2.65
C THR A 73 -1.75 -16.98 3.93
N HIS A 74 -2.62 -17.94 4.27
CA HIS A 74 -3.45 -17.85 5.46
C HIS A 74 -3.95 -19.24 5.90
N THR A 75 -3.94 -19.49 7.20
CA THR A 75 -4.45 -20.76 7.79
C THR A 75 -5.36 -20.53 8.98
N CYS A 76 -5.59 -19.29 9.39
CA CYS A 76 -6.18 -18.91 10.67
C CYS A 76 -5.26 -19.33 11.85
N HIS A 77 -4.57 -18.36 12.43
CA HIS A 77 -3.57 -18.56 13.50
C HIS A 77 -4.09 -19.43 14.66
N GLN A 78 -5.39 -19.35 15.00
CA GLN A 78 -5.97 -20.14 16.09
C GLN A 78 -6.13 -21.62 15.75
N VAL A 79 -6.01 -22.00 14.48
CA VAL A 79 -6.10 -23.39 14.03
C VAL A 79 -4.70 -24.02 13.95
N MET A 80 -3.76 -23.38 13.23
CA MET A 80 -2.35 -23.77 13.18
C MET A 80 -1.43 -22.67 12.62
#